data_39678412d274433e00866f2b18facdeb
#
_entry.id   39678412d274433e00866f2b18facdeb
#
_cell.length_a   1.000
_cell.length_b   1.000
_cell.length_c   1.000
_cell.angle_alpha   90.00
_cell.angle_beta   90.00
_cell.angle_gamma   90.00
#
_symmetry.space_group_name_H-M   'P 1'
#
loop_
_entity.id
_entity.type
_entity.pdbx_description
1 polymer ?
#
loop_
_entity_poly.entity_id
_entity_poly.type
_entity_poly.pdbx_seq_one_letter_code
_entity_poly.pdbx_strand_id
1 'polypeptide(L)'
;YPLFHWGPIPWAFYLVLAVSFGFMLHVRGCHKQKYSEACRALLGNKVDGISGKLIDLLALFALLAGTTTTFALATPLMAQVLTTLFHLPSSKWITIAILGVTCVFYTYALLHGMKGISLLAKSCMYLFFALLAYVLFLGGETRYILETGFAAVGNLAQNFLGLATFTDPQRTTSFPQNWTIFYWAYWMVWCVATPFFIGNISRGRTVRQTIFGGYLFGCGSTIVSFIILGNYSLGQQIAGVADYVAMYQKNGDLYSIIICLLYTSPSPRDI
;
A
#
# COMPACT_ATOMS: atom_id res chain seq x y z
N TYR A 1 -8.22 7.25 -11.17
CA TYR A 1 -8.21 7.43 -9.71
C TYR A 1 -7.23 6.51 -8.96
N PRO A 2 -7.09 5.20 -9.22
CA PRO A 2 -6.11 4.38 -8.48
C PRO A 2 -4.69 4.98 -8.48
N LEU A 3 -4.18 5.41 -9.63
CA LEU A 3 -2.88 6.07 -9.73
C LEU A 3 -2.82 7.41 -8.96
N PHE A 4 -3.94 8.10 -8.81
CA PHE A 4 -4.05 9.32 -8.03
C PHE A 4 -4.02 9.03 -6.53
N HIS A 5 -4.82 8.05 -6.07
CA HIS A 5 -4.90 7.67 -4.66
C HIS A 5 -3.64 6.98 -4.12
N TRP A 6 -2.82 6.37 -4.98
CA TRP A 6 -1.59 5.66 -4.62
C TRP A 6 -0.33 6.31 -5.23
N GLY A 7 -0.47 7.51 -5.76
CA GLY A 7 0.55 8.23 -6.48
C GLY A 7 1.22 9.36 -5.68
N PRO A 8 1.41 10.54 -6.30
CA PRO A 8 2.26 11.59 -5.74
C PRO A 8 1.80 12.15 -4.39
N ILE A 9 0.49 12.32 -4.14
CA ILE A 9 -0.02 12.92 -2.90
C ILE A 9 0.29 12.05 -1.67
N PRO A 10 -0.07 10.75 -1.64
CA PRO A 10 0.27 9.88 -0.52
C PRO A 10 1.78 9.82 -0.24
N TRP A 11 2.59 9.71 -1.28
CA TRP A 11 4.02 9.70 -1.12
C TRP A 11 4.57 11.02 -0.57
N ALA A 12 3.91 12.17 -0.86
CA ALA A 12 4.23 13.44 -0.23
C ALA A 12 4.05 13.39 1.29
N PHE A 13 2.96 12.80 1.78
CA PHE A 13 2.74 12.63 3.23
C PHE A 13 3.90 11.90 3.91
N TYR A 14 4.38 10.82 3.29
CA TYR A 14 5.51 10.07 3.83
C TYR A 14 6.81 10.86 3.78
N LEU A 15 7.11 11.48 2.65
CA LEU A 15 8.40 12.13 2.41
C LEU A 15 8.60 13.41 3.22
N VAL A 16 7.55 14.20 3.44
CA VAL A 16 7.62 15.40 4.30
C VAL A 16 8.03 15.02 5.71
N LEU A 17 7.40 14.01 6.28
CA LEU A 17 7.74 13.54 7.62
C LEU A 17 9.09 12.81 7.65
N ALA A 18 9.39 12.01 6.62
CA ALA A 18 10.67 11.30 6.52
C ALA A 18 11.88 12.25 6.50
N VAL A 19 11.77 13.37 5.78
CA VAL A 19 12.81 14.41 5.77
C VAL A 19 12.96 15.03 7.16
N SER A 20 11.85 15.33 7.83
CA SER A 20 11.85 15.90 9.18
C SER A 20 12.52 14.95 10.19
N PHE A 21 12.15 13.65 10.16
CA PHE A 21 12.76 12.64 11.02
C PHE A 21 14.22 12.35 10.64
N GLY A 22 14.56 12.29 9.37
CA GLY A 22 15.93 12.13 8.92
C GLY A 22 16.82 13.27 9.39
N PHE A 23 16.35 14.51 9.32
CA PHE A 23 17.05 15.68 9.86
C PHE A 23 17.21 15.59 11.38
N MET A 24 16.16 15.23 12.10
CA MET A 24 16.21 15.05 13.55
C MET A 24 17.26 13.99 13.95
N LEU A 25 17.24 12.83 13.29
CA LEU A 25 18.11 11.71 13.61
C LEU A 25 19.59 11.97 13.23
N HIS A 26 19.83 12.47 12.03
CA HIS A 26 21.18 12.49 11.45
C HIS A 26 21.87 13.85 11.54
N VAL A 27 21.12 14.95 11.58
CA VAL A 27 21.69 16.31 11.67
C VAL A 27 21.68 16.81 13.11
N ARG A 28 20.56 16.65 13.82
CA ARG A 28 20.45 17.05 15.24
C ARG A 28 20.98 16.00 16.21
N GLY A 29 21.30 14.78 15.76
CA GLY A 29 21.82 13.71 16.60
C GLY A 29 20.83 13.21 17.66
N CYS A 30 19.53 13.44 17.48
CA CYS A 30 18.52 12.97 18.41
C CYS A 30 18.20 11.49 18.14
N HIS A 31 18.62 10.60 19.02
CA HIS A 31 18.44 9.16 18.85
C HIS A 31 17.10 8.62 19.36
N LYS A 32 16.28 9.47 19.99
CA LYS A 32 14.96 9.07 20.46
C LYS A 32 13.97 9.05 19.30
N GLN A 33 13.56 7.87 18.90
CA GLN A 33 12.58 7.67 17.83
C GLN A 33 11.15 7.83 18.36
N LYS A 34 10.79 9.05 18.76
CA LYS A 34 9.48 9.43 19.28
C LYS A 34 8.92 10.60 18.50
N TYR A 35 7.62 10.60 18.27
CA TYR A 35 6.94 11.73 17.63
C TYR A 35 6.98 12.99 18.46
N SER A 36 6.84 12.85 19.79
CA SER A 36 7.01 13.96 20.73
C SER A 36 8.38 14.63 20.57
N GLU A 37 9.43 13.85 20.42
CA GLU A 37 10.79 14.38 20.24
C GLU A 37 10.95 15.17 18.93
N ALA A 38 10.30 14.73 17.85
CA ALA A 38 10.27 15.48 16.60
C ALA A 38 9.57 16.84 16.76
N CYS A 39 8.62 16.96 17.68
CA CYS A 39 7.93 18.20 18.00
C CYS A 39 8.71 19.11 18.96
N ARG A 40 9.86 18.70 19.49
CA ARG A 40 10.65 19.47 20.46
C ARG A 40 11.04 20.86 19.97
N ALA A 41 11.27 21.02 18.68
CA ALA A 41 11.58 22.31 18.10
C ALA A 41 10.45 23.36 18.27
N LEU A 42 9.19 22.88 18.34
CA LEU A 42 8.01 23.74 18.50
C LEU A 42 7.56 23.85 19.97
N LEU A 43 7.59 22.73 20.70
CA LEU A 43 7.02 22.62 22.03
C LEU A 43 8.06 22.74 23.16
N GLY A 44 9.36 22.77 22.82
CA GLY A 44 10.44 22.85 23.80
C GLY A 44 10.37 21.73 24.86
N ASN A 45 10.51 22.06 26.12
CA ASN A 45 10.48 21.12 27.23
C ASN A 45 9.08 20.53 27.52
N LYS A 46 8.01 21.08 26.93
CA LYS A 46 6.65 20.54 27.09
C LYS A 46 6.50 19.12 26.54
N VAL A 47 7.41 18.70 25.65
CA VAL A 47 7.43 17.32 25.14
C VAL A 47 7.78 16.27 26.19
N ASP A 48 8.44 16.66 27.27
CA ASP A 48 8.78 15.75 28.36
C ASP A 48 7.62 15.57 29.36
N GLY A 49 6.55 16.35 29.20
CA GLY A 49 5.35 16.34 30.00
C GLY A 49 4.17 15.58 29.38
N ILE A 50 2.95 15.98 29.78
CA ILE A 50 1.69 15.36 29.32
C ILE A 50 1.51 15.53 27.81
N SER A 51 1.88 16.69 27.24
CA SER A 51 1.75 16.97 25.80
C SER A 51 2.52 15.96 24.95
N GLY A 52 3.77 15.63 25.36
CA GLY A 52 4.57 14.63 24.65
C GLY A 52 4.00 13.22 24.77
N LYS A 53 3.50 12.86 25.97
CA LYS A 53 2.83 11.55 26.17
C LYS A 53 1.58 11.41 25.30
N LEU A 54 0.78 12.47 25.15
CA LEU A 54 -0.39 12.46 24.28
C LEU A 54 -0.02 12.29 22.80
N ILE A 55 1.03 12.99 22.33
CA ILE A 55 1.53 12.85 20.97
C ILE A 55 1.99 11.42 20.70
N ASP A 56 2.80 10.86 21.59
CA ASP A 56 3.30 9.49 21.44
C ASP A 56 2.17 8.45 21.52
N LEU A 57 1.16 8.67 22.38
CA LEU A 57 -0.01 7.82 22.50
C LEU A 57 -0.87 7.84 21.21
N LEU A 58 -1.13 9.02 20.65
CA LEU A 58 -1.84 9.16 19.38
C LEU A 58 -1.09 8.45 18.24
N ALA A 59 0.24 8.58 18.21
CA ALA A 59 1.08 7.88 17.23
C ALA A 59 0.97 6.36 17.39
N LEU A 60 0.97 5.86 18.62
CA LEU A 60 0.80 4.43 18.91
C LEU A 60 -0.57 3.92 18.45
N PHE A 61 -1.65 4.65 18.74
CA PHE A 61 -2.99 4.29 18.28
C PHE A 61 -3.09 4.29 16.75
N ALA A 62 -2.48 5.25 16.07
CA ALA A 62 -2.44 5.28 14.62
C ALA A 62 -1.72 4.05 14.04
N LEU A 63 -0.56 3.67 14.60
CA LEU A 63 0.15 2.45 14.21
C LEU A 63 -0.70 1.18 14.39
N LEU A 64 -1.38 1.06 15.54
CA LEU A 64 -2.28 -0.06 15.80
C LEU A 64 -3.45 -0.09 14.82
N ALA A 65 -4.07 1.06 14.55
CA ALA A 65 -5.16 1.16 13.59
C ALA A 65 -4.72 0.76 12.17
N GLY A 66 -3.56 1.25 11.70
CA GLY A 66 -3.03 0.92 10.38
C GLY A 66 -2.73 -0.57 10.22
N THR A 67 -2.03 -1.16 11.19
CA THR A 67 -1.73 -2.60 11.17
C THR A 67 -2.98 -3.45 11.24
N THR A 68 -3.90 -3.13 12.14
CA THR A 68 -5.18 -3.86 12.28
C THR A 68 -5.99 -3.81 10.99
N THR A 69 -6.12 -2.64 10.36
CA THR A 69 -6.83 -2.49 9.08
C THR A 69 -6.18 -3.33 7.98
N THR A 70 -4.85 -3.34 7.90
CA THR A 70 -4.14 -4.17 6.91
C THR A 70 -4.38 -5.66 7.13
N PHE A 71 -4.29 -6.14 8.37
CA PHE A 71 -4.58 -7.53 8.67
C PHE A 71 -6.04 -7.90 8.43
N ALA A 72 -6.97 -7.00 8.73
CA ALA A 72 -8.40 -7.21 8.49
C ALA A 72 -8.73 -7.38 6.99
N LEU A 73 -7.98 -6.72 6.11
CA LEU A 73 -8.16 -6.84 4.66
C LEU A 73 -7.37 -8.03 4.06
N ALA A 74 -6.12 -8.21 4.48
CA ALA A 74 -5.22 -9.19 3.88
C ALA A 74 -5.49 -10.63 4.32
N THR A 75 -5.89 -10.85 5.58
CA THR A 75 -6.05 -12.20 6.12
C THR A 75 -7.23 -12.96 5.50
N PRO A 76 -8.44 -12.36 5.35
CA PRO A 76 -9.54 -13.02 4.64
C PRO A 76 -9.21 -13.32 3.18
N LEU A 77 -8.51 -12.40 2.50
CA LEU A 77 -8.05 -12.62 1.13
C LEU A 77 -7.14 -13.84 1.03
N MET A 78 -6.13 -13.95 1.89
CA MET A 78 -5.24 -15.10 1.93
C MET A 78 -6.01 -16.40 2.26
N ALA A 79 -6.96 -16.34 3.19
CA ALA A 79 -7.81 -17.47 3.52
C ALA A 79 -8.59 -17.93 2.30
N GLN A 80 -9.19 -17.01 1.56
CA GLN A 80 -9.96 -17.34 0.37
C GLN A 80 -9.09 -17.95 -0.73
N VAL A 81 -7.89 -17.39 -0.97
CA VAL A 81 -6.93 -17.95 -1.94
C VAL A 81 -6.56 -19.39 -1.56
N LEU A 82 -6.20 -19.64 -0.30
CA LEU A 82 -5.81 -20.97 0.16
C LEU A 82 -6.97 -21.97 0.12
N THR A 83 -8.19 -21.58 0.55
CA THR A 83 -9.35 -22.48 0.48
C THR A 83 -9.68 -22.85 -0.94
N THR A 84 -9.54 -21.93 -1.89
CA THR A 84 -9.78 -22.20 -3.31
C THR A 84 -8.70 -23.10 -3.90
N LEU A 85 -7.39 -22.81 -3.64
CA LEU A 85 -6.30 -23.62 -4.16
C LEU A 85 -6.29 -25.06 -3.66
N PHE A 86 -6.65 -25.27 -2.39
CA PHE A 86 -6.65 -26.59 -1.76
C PHE A 86 -8.05 -27.23 -1.69
N HIS A 87 -9.05 -26.63 -2.33
CA HIS A 87 -10.45 -27.08 -2.31
C HIS A 87 -11.01 -27.32 -0.88
N LEU A 88 -10.59 -26.47 0.06
CA LEU A 88 -11.04 -26.54 1.45
C LEU A 88 -12.38 -25.80 1.63
N PRO A 89 -13.23 -26.24 2.57
CA PRO A 89 -14.45 -25.49 2.89
C PRO A 89 -14.10 -24.12 3.48
N SER A 90 -14.77 -23.07 3.01
CA SER A 90 -14.59 -21.72 3.57
C SER A 90 -15.02 -21.70 5.05
N SER A 91 -14.12 -21.32 5.94
CA SER A 91 -14.38 -21.31 7.38
C SER A 91 -13.61 -20.18 8.06
N LYS A 92 -14.27 -19.50 9.00
CA LYS A 92 -13.60 -18.50 9.87
C LYS A 92 -12.41 -19.06 10.66
N TRP A 93 -12.40 -20.36 10.93
CA TRP A 93 -11.30 -21.02 11.62
C TRP A 93 -10.03 -21.06 10.77
N ILE A 94 -10.16 -21.21 9.45
CA ILE A 94 -9.02 -21.13 8.51
C ILE A 94 -8.44 -19.72 8.53
N THR A 95 -9.28 -18.68 8.52
CA THR A 95 -8.84 -17.29 8.63
C THR A 95 -8.08 -17.05 9.94
N ILE A 96 -8.59 -17.54 11.07
CA ILE A 96 -7.92 -17.44 12.36
C ILE A 96 -6.59 -18.19 12.38
N ALA A 97 -6.56 -19.40 11.82
CA ALA A 97 -5.32 -20.18 11.73
C ALA A 97 -4.26 -19.47 10.90
N ILE A 98 -4.64 -18.89 9.75
CA ILE A 98 -3.74 -18.11 8.88
C ILE A 98 -3.22 -16.88 9.63
N LEU A 99 -4.09 -16.16 10.34
CA LEU A 99 -3.67 -15.02 11.16
C LEU A 99 -2.66 -15.47 12.22
N GLY A 100 -2.92 -16.57 12.92
CA GLY A 100 -2.00 -17.14 13.90
C GLY A 100 -0.64 -17.50 13.31
N VAL A 101 -0.63 -18.20 12.17
CA VAL A 101 0.60 -18.55 11.45
C VAL A 101 1.36 -17.29 11.02
N THR A 102 0.67 -16.31 10.47
CA THR A 102 1.28 -15.03 10.07
C THR A 102 1.90 -14.30 11.25
N CYS A 103 1.22 -14.26 12.40
CA CYS A 103 1.75 -13.67 13.64
C CYS A 103 3.01 -14.40 14.11
N VAL A 104 3.05 -15.73 14.04
CA VAL A 104 4.23 -16.52 14.41
C VAL A 104 5.41 -16.20 13.51
N PHE A 105 5.22 -16.21 12.18
CA PHE A 105 6.27 -15.87 11.22
C PHE A 105 6.79 -14.45 11.42
N TYR A 106 5.89 -13.50 11.62
CA TYR A 106 6.26 -12.11 11.85
C TYR A 106 7.04 -11.94 13.17
N THR A 107 6.58 -12.58 14.24
CA THR A 107 7.26 -12.55 15.54
C THR A 107 8.64 -13.20 15.43
N TYR A 108 8.75 -14.34 14.75
CA TYR A 108 10.04 -15.00 14.50
C TYR A 108 11.00 -14.08 13.74
N ALA A 109 10.55 -13.42 12.68
CA ALA A 109 11.37 -12.46 11.93
C ALA A 109 11.82 -11.29 12.82
N LEU A 110 10.95 -10.76 13.70
CA LEU A 110 11.28 -9.70 14.64
C LEU A 110 12.33 -10.14 15.66
N LEU A 111 12.25 -11.36 16.19
CA LEU A 111 13.22 -11.90 17.14
C LEU A 111 14.63 -12.04 16.55
N HIS A 112 14.74 -12.21 15.23
CA HIS A 112 16.01 -12.18 14.50
C HIS A 112 16.50 -10.77 14.17
N GLY A 113 15.82 -9.74 14.69
CA GLY A 113 16.18 -8.33 14.53
C GLY A 113 16.13 -7.85 13.07
N MET A 114 16.93 -6.83 12.78
CA MET A 114 16.96 -6.20 11.44
C MET A 114 17.30 -7.16 10.30
N LYS A 115 18.05 -8.23 10.55
CA LYS A 115 18.38 -9.23 9.53
C LYS A 115 17.15 -10.04 9.11
N GLY A 116 16.35 -10.49 10.09
CA GLY A 116 15.12 -11.24 9.83
C GLY A 116 14.08 -10.39 9.10
N ILE A 117 13.85 -9.17 9.55
CA ILE A 117 12.93 -8.22 8.90
C ILE A 117 13.37 -7.92 7.46
N SER A 118 14.67 -7.66 7.26
CA SER A 118 15.23 -7.38 5.92
C SER A 118 15.10 -8.57 4.98
N LEU A 119 15.32 -9.79 5.46
CA LEU A 119 15.17 -11.02 4.66
C LEU A 119 13.71 -11.19 4.21
N LEU A 120 12.77 -11.07 5.15
CA LEU A 120 11.34 -11.18 4.86
C LEU A 120 10.90 -10.12 3.84
N ALA A 121 11.28 -8.85 4.05
CA ALA A 121 10.95 -7.76 3.15
C ALA A 121 11.53 -7.98 1.74
N LYS A 122 12.78 -8.43 1.62
CA LYS A 122 13.40 -8.75 0.32
C LYS A 122 12.67 -9.88 -0.38
N SER A 123 12.33 -10.95 0.34
CA SER A 123 11.59 -12.09 -0.23
C SER A 123 10.23 -11.65 -0.78
N CYS A 124 9.47 -10.87 -0.01
CA CYS A 124 8.19 -10.31 -0.46
C CYS A 124 8.36 -9.41 -1.70
N MET A 125 9.40 -8.57 -1.71
CA MET A 125 9.70 -7.69 -2.85
C MET A 125 10.03 -8.50 -4.12
N TYR A 126 10.87 -9.53 -4.04
CA TYR A 126 11.20 -10.36 -5.20
C TYR A 126 9.99 -11.12 -5.72
N LEU A 127 9.18 -11.71 -4.82
CA LEU A 127 7.93 -12.38 -5.22
C LEU A 127 6.95 -11.42 -5.88
N PHE A 128 6.82 -10.20 -5.36
CA PHE A 128 5.96 -9.18 -5.94
C PHE A 128 6.41 -8.78 -7.35
N PHE A 129 7.70 -8.49 -7.55
CA PHE A 129 8.21 -8.17 -8.90
C PHE A 129 8.14 -9.36 -9.86
N ALA A 130 8.34 -10.59 -9.36
CA ALA A 130 8.15 -11.80 -10.16
C ALA A 130 6.68 -11.92 -10.63
N LEU A 131 5.72 -11.65 -9.73
CA LEU A 131 4.30 -11.62 -10.09
C LEU A 131 3.99 -10.54 -11.14
N LEU A 132 4.53 -9.33 -10.97
CA LEU A 132 4.32 -8.26 -11.96
C LEU A 132 4.91 -8.64 -13.33
N ALA A 133 6.10 -9.23 -13.36
CA ALA A 133 6.73 -9.71 -14.59
C ALA A 133 5.90 -10.84 -15.22
N TYR A 134 5.42 -11.79 -14.41
CA TYR A 134 4.56 -12.86 -14.89
C TYR A 134 3.29 -12.32 -15.55
N VAL A 135 2.56 -11.42 -14.87
CA VAL A 135 1.32 -10.84 -15.41
C VAL A 135 1.61 -10.02 -16.66
N LEU A 136 2.69 -9.23 -16.67
CA LEU A 136 3.02 -8.37 -17.81
C LEU A 136 3.40 -9.18 -19.06
N PHE A 137 4.23 -10.22 -18.92
CA PHE A 137 4.81 -10.92 -20.07
C PHE A 137 4.05 -12.21 -20.44
N LEU A 138 3.41 -12.85 -19.49
CA LEU A 138 2.71 -14.13 -19.67
C LEU A 138 1.19 -14.04 -19.52
N GLY A 139 0.67 -12.85 -19.12
CA GLY A 139 -0.76 -12.64 -18.94
C GLY A 139 -1.57 -12.47 -20.24
N GLY A 140 -0.89 -12.39 -21.41
CA GLY A 140 -1.55 -12.24 -22.71
C GLY A 140 -1.97 -10.81 -23.09
N GLU A 141 -2.01 -9.87 -22.13
CA GLU A 141 -2.53 -8.51 -22.31
C GLU A 141 -1.43 -7.43 -22.34
N THR A 142 -0.18 -7.80 -22.63
CA THR A 142 1.00 -6.90 -22.53
C THR A 142 0.79 -5.59 -23.26
N ARG A 143 0.31 -5.65 -24.51
CA ARG A 143 0.08 -4.46 -25.32
C ARG A 143 -0.97 -3.54 -24.71
N TYR A 144 -2.10 -4.09 -24.31
CA TYR A 144 -3.18 -3.35 -23.67
C TYR A 144 -2.74 -2.70 -22.36
N ILE A 145 -1.99 -3.44 -21.52
CA ILE A 145 -1.42 -2.95 -20.26
C ILE A 145 -0.54 -1.72 -20.50
N LEU A 146 0.37 -1.78 -21.48
CA LEU A 146 1.29 -0.70 -21.76
C LEU A 146 0.59 0.53 -22.36
N GLU A 147 -0.23 0.35 -23.38
CA GLU A 147 -0.93 1.45 -24.06
C GLU A 147 -1.88 2.18 -23.10
N THR A 148 -2.70 1.43 -22.36
CA THR A 148 -3.62 2.00 -21.35
C THR A 148 -2.87 2.60 -20.18
N GLY A 149 -1.74 2.00 -19.78
CA GLY A 149 -0.88 2.52 -18.73
C GLY A 149 -0.31 3.89 -19.04
N PHE A 150 0.25 4.09 -20.25
CA PHE A 150 0.73 5.39 -20.69
C PHE A 150 -0.41 6.42 -20.77
N ALA A 151 -1.56 6.04 -21.32
CA ALA A 151 -2.74 6.91 -21.36
C ALA A 151 -3.22 7.29 -19.94
N ALA A 152 -3.21 6.35 -18.98
CA ALA A 152 -3.61 6.61 -17.60
C ALA A 152 -2.66 7.58 -16.89
N VAL A 153 -1.34 7.47 -17.11
CA VAL A 153 -0.35 8.42 -16.57
C VAL A 153 -0.53 9.80 -17.17
N GLY A 154 -0.72 9.89 -18.48
CA GLY A 154 -1.00 11.17 -19.18
C GLY A 154 -2.28 11.83 -18.65
N ASN A 155 -3.34 11.04 -18.47
CA ASN A 155 -4.61 11.52 -17.91
C ASN A 155 -4.45 12.01 -16.48
N LEU A 156 -3.69 11.27 -15.65
CA LEU A 156 -3.38 11.70 -14.29
C LEU A 156 -2.66 13.05 -14.27
N ALA A 157 -1.64 13.22 -15.10
CA ALA A 157 -0.88 14.46 -15.16
C ALA A 157 -1.74 15.65 -15.65
N GLN A 158 -2.53 15.44 -16.68
CA GLN A 158 -3.38 16.47 -17.28
C GLN A 158 -4.52 16.91 -16.35
N ASN A 159 -5.16 15.98 -15.65
CA ASN A 159 -6.34 16.22 -14.82
C ASN A 159 -6.04 16.24 -13.31
N PHE A 160 -4.78 16.33 -12.91
CA PHE A 160 -4.36 16.21 -11.52
C PHE A 160 -5.10 17.13 -10.56
N LEU A 161 -5.19 18.43 -10.91
CA LEU A 161 -5.90 19.41 -10.08
C LEU A 161 -7.41 19.13 -10.02
N GLY A 162 -8.01 18.76 -11.14
CA GLY A 162 -9.44 18.38 -11.18
C GLY A 162 -9.74 17.18 -10.29
N LEU A 163 -8.88 16.16 -10.32
CA LEU A 163 -9.01 14.98 -9.45
C LEU A 163 -8.83 15.32 -7.98
N ALA A 164 -7.91 16.25 -7.66
CA ALA A 164 -7.59 16.64 -6.30
C ALA A 164 -8.70 17.54 -5.67
N THR A 165 -9.41 18.31 -6.48
CA THR A 165 -10.44 19.25 -6.03
C THR A 165 -11.87 18.74 -6.23
N PHE A 166 -12.04 17.55 -6.81
CA PHE A 166 -13.35 16.95 -7.00
C PHE A 166 -13.96 16.52 -5.66
N THR A 167 -15.04 17.18 -5.25
CA THR A 167 -15.72 16.96 -3.97
C THR A 167 -17.10 16.32 -4.10
N ASP A 168 -17.63 16.20 -5.33
CA ASP A 168 -18.99 15.71 -5.62
C ASP A 168 -20.05 16.39 -4.71
N PRO A 169 -20.25 17.72 -4.83
CA PRO A 169 -21.10 18.47 -3.90
C PRO A 169 -22.57 18.03 -3.94
N GLN A 170 -23.03 17.52 -5.08
CA GLN A 170 -24.39 17.00 -5.26
C GLN A 170 -24.56 15.56 -4.82
N ARG A 171 -23.49 14.89 -4.39
CA ARG A 171 -23.48 13.47 -3.99
C ARG A 171 -24.02 12.51 -5.07
N THR A 172 -23.80 12.82 -6.34
CA THR A 172 -24.29 12.00 -7.45
C THR A 172 -23.62 10.63 -7.48
N THR A 173 -22.35 10.55 -7.14
CA THR A 173 -21.59 9.31 -7.08
C THR A 173 -21.16 8.93 -5.66
N SER A 174 -21.07 9.90 -4.77
CA SER A 174 -20.44 9.79 -3.44
C SER A 174 -19.01 9.24 -3.47
N PHE A 175 -18.37 9.27 -4.64
CA PHE A 175 -17.05 8.68 -4.84
C PHE A 175 -15.96 9.28 -3.96
N PRO A 176 -15.81 10.63 -3.85
CA PRO A 176 -14.79 11.21 -2.98
C PRO A 176 -15.00 10.86 -1.50
N GLN A 177 -16.25 10.77 -1.05
CA GLN A 177 -16.60 10.45 0.33
C GLN A 177 -16.24 8.99 0.66
N ASN A 178 -16.53 8.07 -0.25
CA ASN A 178 -16.32 6.64 -0.05
C ASN A 178 -14.86 6.22 -0.27
N TRP A 179 -14.16 6.89 -1.20
CA TRP A 179 -12.84 6.45 -1.64
C TRP A 179 -11.72 7.45 -1.35
N THR A 180 -11.86 8.72 -1.76
CA THR A 180 -10.76 9.69 -1.61
C THR A 180 -10.50 10.01 -0.14
N ILE A 181 -11.55 10.25 0.65
CA ILE A 181 -11.43 10.50 2.10
C ILE A 181 -10.89 9.27 2.80
N PHE A 182 -11.38 8.07 2.46
CA PHE A 182 -10.89 6.82 3.01
C PHE A 182 -9.38 6.64 2.76
N TYR A 183 -8.92 6.83 1.51
CA TYR A 183 -7.51 6.67 1.19
C TYR A 183 -6.63 7.71 1.86
N TRP A 184 -7.05 8.98 1.93
CA TRP A 184 -6.26 10.00 2.65
C TRP A 184 -6.15 9.67 4.14
N ALA A 185 -7.24 9.26 4.77
CA ALA A 185 -7.21 8.82 6.16
C ALA A 185 -6.29 7.61 6.36
N TYR A 186 -6.38 6.62 5.49
CA TYR A 186 -5.54 5.42 5.51
C TYR A 186 -4.04 5.75 5.38
N TRP A 187 -3.67 6.63 4.43
CA TRP A 187 -2.30 7.07 4.27
C TRP A 187 -1.79 7.88 5.47
N MET A 188 -2.62 8.72 6.06
CA MET A 188 -2.27 9.49 7.27
C MET A 188 -1.99 8.58 8.46
N VAL A 189 -2.72 7.49 8.61
CA VAL A 189 -2.44 6.47 9.65
C VAL A 189 -1.06 5.85 9.45
N TRP A 190 -0.70 5.50 8.22
CA TRP A 190 0.61 4.94 7.90
C TRP A 190 1.76 5.96 7.91
N CYS A 191 1.46 7.26 7.85
CA CYS A 191 2.45 8.32 8.03
C CYS A 191 3.16 8.30 9.40
N VAL A 192 2.67 7.51 10.33
CA VAL A 192 3.31 7.34 11.64
C VAL A 192 4.49 6.36 11.57
N ALA A 193 4.39 5.27 10.80
CA ALA A 193 5.43 4.24 10.72
C ALA A 193 6.52 4.56 9.68
N THR A 194 6.10 4.89 8.48
CA THR A 194 6.96 5.02 7.30
C THR A 194 8.05 6.07 7.42
N PRO A 195 7.81 7.26 7.99
CA PRO A 195 8.84 8.30 8.11
C PRO A 195 10.04 7.90 8.94
N PHE A 196 9.86 7.18 10.02
CA PHE A 196 11.00 6.69 10.81
C PHE A 196 11.85 5.72 10.01
N PHE A 197 11.23 4.81 9.27
CA PHE A 197 11.94 3.87 8.42
C PHE A 197 12.73 4.61 7.32
N ILE A 198 12.07 5.49 6.55
CA ILE A 198 12.74 6.26 5.50
C ILE A 198 13.79 7.21 6.10
N GLY A 199 13.50 7.85 7.23
CA GLY A 199 14.45 8.69 7.95
C GLY A 199 15.73 7.94 8.34
N ASN A 200 15.60 6.72 8.87
CA ASN A 200 16.75 5.88 9.22
C ASN A 200 17.63 5.51 8.02
N ILE A 201 17.02 5.09 6.91
CA ILE A 201 17.75 4.70 5.70
C ILE A 201 18.30 5.89 4.90
N SER A 202 17.90 7.11 5.23
CA SER A 202 18.36 8.34 4.58
C SER A 202 19.75 8.81 5.04
N ARG A 203 20.38 8.11 5.99
CA ARG A 203 21.71 8.47 6.49
C ARG A 203 22.73 8.63 5.35
N GLY A 204 23.42 9.75 5.35
CA GLY A 204 24.42 10.08 4.33
C GLY A 204 23.84 10.56 2.99
N ARG A 205 22.52 10.71 2.88
CA ARG A 205 21.85 11.26 1.69
C ARG A 205 21.44 12.70 1.92
N THR A 206 21.40 13.47 0.84
CA THR A 206 20.84 14.82 0.87
C THR A 206 19.31 14.76 0.92
N VAL A 207 18.67 15.84 1.39
CA VAL A 207 17.19 15.97 1.36
C VAL A 207 16.65 15.76 -0.06
N ARG A 208 17.30 16.34 -1.08
CA ARG A 208 16.93 16.14 -2.49
C ARG A 208 16.97 14.66 -2.88
N GLN A 209 18.03 13.94 -2.53
CA GLN A 209 18.15 12.51 -2.84
C GLN A 209 17.09 11.67 -2.12
N THR A 210 16.76 12.02 -0.89
CA THR A 210 15.70 11.32 -0.12
C THR A 210 14.34 11.53 -0.76
N ILE A 211 13.98 12.77 -1.12
CA ILE A 211 12.69 13.08 -1.76
C ILE A 211 12.62 12.44 -3.15
N PHE A 212 13.65 12.66 -3.99
CA PHE A 212 13.64 12.12 -5.35
C PHE A 212 13.65 10.59 -5.35
N GLY A 213 14.44 9.96 -4.49
CA GLY A 213 14.47 8.51 -4.33
C GLY A 213 13.13 7.94 -3.87
N GLY A 214 12.47 8.59 -2.92
CA GLY A 214 11.14 8.19 -2.46
C GLY A 214 10.08 8.28 -3.56
N TYR A 215 10.08 9.35 -4.36
CA TYR A 215 9.18 9.45 -5.50
C TYR A 215 9.54 8.46 -6.61
N LEU A 216 10.80 8.35 -6.99
CA LEU A 216 11.22 7.49 -8.09
C LEU A 216 10.94 6.00 -7.78
N PHE A 217 11.39 5.53 -6.63
CA PHE A 217 11.27 4.12 -6.28
C PHE A 217 9.95 3.79 -5.59
N GLY A 218 9.49 4.62 -4.67
CA GLY A 218 8.26 4.38 -3.93
C GLY A 218 7.02 4.64 -4.79
N CYS A 219 6.79 5.89 -5.19
CA CYS A 219 5.65 6.24 -6.03
C CYS A 219 5.71 5.53 -7.40
N GLY A 220 6.90 5.44 -8.01
CA GLY A 220 7.09 4.76 -9.28
C GLY A 220 6.72 3.28 -9.24
N SER A 221 7.16 2.54 -8.22
CA SER A 221 6.79 1.12 -8.06
C SER A 221 5.29 0.93 -7.86
N THR A 222 4.66 1.82 -7.11
CA THR A 222 3.20 1.80 -6.91
C THR A 222 2.45 2.05 -8.21
N ILE A 223 2.85 3.06 -8.99
CA ILE A 223 2.25 3.37 -10.29
C ILE A 223 2.39 2.17 -11.24
N VAL A 224 3.59 1.60 -11.35
CA VAL A 224 3.85 0.44 -12.23
C VAL A 224 2.98 -0.76 -11.81
N SER A 225 2.86 -1.05 -10.52
CA SER A 225 2.04 -2.15 -10.06
C SER A 225 0.55 -1.97 -10.38
N PHE A 226 0.02 -0.77 -10.19
CA PHE A 226 -1.38 -0.47 -10.54
C PHE A 226 -1.62 -0.48 -12.06
N ILE A 227 -0.65 -0.04 -12.86
CA ILE A 227 -0.74 -0.14 -14.33
C ILE A 227 -0.80 -1.61 -14.74
N ILE A 228 0.09 -2.45 -14.25
CA ILE A 228 0.16 -3.86 -14.67
C ILE A 228 -1.09 -4.62 -14.20
N LEU A 229 -1.34 -4.64 -12.90
CA LEU A 229 -2.42 -5.45 -12.33
C LEU A 229 -3.81 -4.90 -12.66
N GLY A 230 -3.98 -3.57 -12.60
CA GLY A 230 -5.25 -2.92 -12.89
C GLY A 230 -5.64 -3.01 -14.36
N ASN A 231 -4.72 -2.79 -15.28
CA ASN A 231 -5.03 -2.89 -16.70
C ASN A 231 -5.12 -4.34 -17.18
N TYR A 232 -4.43 -5.27 -16.54
CA TYR A 232 -4.64 -6.69 -16.80
C TYR A 232 -6.10 -7.09 -16.52
N SER A 233 -6.62 -6.77 -15.34
CA SER A 233 -8.02 -7.08 -15.01
C SER A 233 -9.01 -6.33 -15.91
N LEU A 234 -8.72 -5.08 -16.25
CA LEU A 234 -9.55 -4.30 -17.16
C LEU A 234 -9.56 -4.90 -18.59
N GLY A 235 -8.41 -5.34 -19.08
CA GLY A 235 -8.29 -6.02 -20.37
C GLY A 235 -9.13 -7.30 -20.41
N GLN A 236 -9.04 -8.13 -19.39
CA GLN A 236 -9.85 -9.36 -19.25
C GLN A 236 -11.36 -9.05 -19.24
N GLN A 237 -11.78 -8.01 -18.52
CA GLN A 237 -13.18 -7.56 -18.50
C GLN A 237 -13.68 -7.13 -19.88
N ILE A 238 -12.88 -6.31 -20.60
CA ILE A 238 -13.25 -5.78 -21.93
C ILE A 238 -13.23 -6.89 -22.98
N ALA A 239 -12.29 -7.82 -22.90
CA ALA A 239 -12.21 -8.98 -23.77
C ALA A 239 -13.34 -10.01 -23.54
N GLY A 240 -14.13 -9.84 -22.48
CA GLY A 240 -15.21 -10.76 -22.12
C GLY A 240 -14.73 -12.10 -21.57
N VAL A 241 -13.45 -12.20 -21.18
CA VAL A 241 -12.87 -13.40 -20.56
C VAL A 241 -13.44 -13.62 -19.16
N ALA A 242 -13.65 -12.53 -18.43
CA ALA A 242 -14.26 -12.56 -17.09
C ALA A 242 -15.08 -11.29 -16.85
N ASP A 243 -16.29 -11.46 -16.29
CA ASP A 243 -17.14 -10.32 -15.91
C ASP A 243 -17.00 -10.03 -14.41
N TYR A 244 -15.99 -9.24 -14.05
CA TYR A 244 -15.70 -8.86 -12.68
C TYR A 244 -16.79 -7.98 -12.07
N VAL A 245 -17.49 -7.18 -12.88
CA VAL A 245 -18.59 -6.33 -12.42
C VAL A 245 -19.77 -7.17 -11.99
N ALA A 246 -20.18 -8.14 -12.81
CA ALA A 246 -21.26 -9.06 -12.46
C ALA A 246 -20.88 -9.94 -11.26
N MET A 247 -19.62 -10.38 -11.16
CA MET A 247 -19.13 -11.14 -9.99
C MET A 247 -19.23 -10.33 -8.71
N TYR A 248 -18.83 -9.05 -8.74
CA TYR A 248 -18.95 -8.16 -7.57
C TYR A 248 -20.40 -7.93 -7.17
N GLN A 249 -21.28 -7.69 -8.15
CA GLN A 249 -22.71 -7.49 -7.90
C GLN A 249 -23.38 -8.74 -7.29
N LYS A 250 -22.96 -9.93 -7.74
CA LYS A 250 -23.52 -11.20 -7.26
C LYS A 250 -23.00 -11.59 -5.87
N ASN A 251 -21.69 -11.44 -5.62
CA ASN A 251 -21.04 -11.97 -4.43
C ASN A 251 -20.86 -10.90 -3.33
N GLY A 252 -20.91 -9.62 -3.69
CA GLY A 252 -20.74 -8.50 -2.75
C GLY A 252 -19.33 -8.35 -2.16
N ASP A 253 -18.35 -9.13 -2.64
CA ASP A 253 -16.99 -9.12 -2.16
C ASP A 253 -15.95 -9.02 -3.27
N LEU A 254 -14.79 -8.48 -2.94
CA LEU A 254 -13.65 -8.35 -3.85
C LEU A 254 -12.78 -9.62 -3.92
N TYR A 255 -12.95 -10.54 -2.98
CA TYR A 255 -12.09 -11.73 -2.88
C TYR A 255 -12.32 -12.71 -4.01
N SER A 256 -13.58 -12.89 -4.39
CA SER A 256 -13.97 -13.72 -5.55
C SER A 256 -13.40 -13.20 -6.87
N ILE A 257 -13.29 -11.88 -7.02
CA ILE A 257 -12.65 -11.25 -8.19
C ILE A 257 -11.16 -11.58 -8.25
N ILE A 258 -10.45 -11.44 -7.12
CA ILE A 258 -9.01 -11.72 -7.06
C ILE A 258 -8.72 -13.19 -7.37
N ILE A 259 -9.58 -14.09 -6.89
CA ILE A 259 -9.47 -15.51 -7.21
C ILE A 259 -9.68 -15.76 -8.70
N CYS A 260 -10.71 -15.17 -9.30
CA CYS A 260 -10.94 -15.28 -10.72
C CYS A 260 -9.72 -14.79 -11.52
N LEU A 261 -9.11 -13.66 -11.14
CA LEU A 261 -7.87 -13.16 -11.74
C LEU A 261 -6.71 -14.15 -11.67
N LEU A 262 -6.58 -14.89 -10.58
CA LEU A 262 -5.55 -15.92 -10.43
C LEU A 262 -5.80 -17.16 -11.29
N TYR A 263 -7.06 -17.51 -11.53
CA TYR A 263 -7.46 -18.68 -12.32
C TYR A 263 -7.60 -18.40 -13.81
N THR A 264 -7.91 -17.17 -14.21
CA THR A 264 -8.03 -16.77 -15.62
C THR A 264 -6.69 -16.39 -16.26
N SER A 265 -5.57 -16.52 -15.55
CA SER A 265 -4.25 -16.55 -16.18
C SER A 265 -4.27 -17.60 -17.28
N PRO A 266 -3.88 -17.27 -18.53
CA PRO A 266 -4.04 -18.17 -19.66
C PRO A 266 -3.37 -19.50 -19.38
N SER A 267 -4.20 -20.53 -19.33
CA SER A 267 -3.70 -21.91 -19.36
C SER A 267 -2.98 -22.10 -20.70
N PRO A 268 -1.82 -22.78 -20.73
CA PRO A 268 -1.15 -23.14 -21.98
C PRO A 268 -2.01 -23.99 -22.94
N ARG A 269 -3.27 -24.26 -22.58
CA ARG A 269 -4.22 -25.06 -23.38
C ARG A 269 -5.08 -24.22 -24.32
N ASP A 270 -5.00 -22.88 -24.26
CA ASP A 270 -5.83 -21.98 -25.05
C ASP A 270 -5.03 -21.17 -26.10
N ILE A 271 -3.79 -21.62 -26.39
CA ILE A 271 -2.95 -21.11 -27.49
C ILE A 271 -2.93 -22.13 -28.64
#